data_a3a7622587e40fa1d54c71b0f6c97abf
#
_entry.id   a3a7622587e40fa1d54c71b0f6c97abf
#
_cell.length_a   1.000
_cell.length_b   1.000
_cell.length_c   1.000
_cell.angle_alpha   90.00
_cell.angle_beta   90.00
_cell.angle_gamma   90.00
#
_symmetry.space_group_name_H-M   'P 1'
#
loop_
_entity.id
_entity.type
_entity.pdbx_description
1 polymer ?
#
loop_
_entity_poly.entity_id
_entity_poly.type
_entity_poly.pdbx_seq_one_letter_code
_entity_poly.pdbx_strand_id
1 'polypeptide(L)'
;MKIKSQLTSLSLTGRSWGKPPRPRLFAIGLSILAASVSSCGAVPGTSMATVEPGFAGLKIQLYGGEKGIDNAQLVSGRVWYNGYTEDVVVFPTYINTYPFTKSTTEGSPTDESVVFSVSGSPVSADVGVSFGFTTELAGADNSTKLHRFYKQYRKTPDAFRANELRNGLRNCFSTVAENQKLTPSMLPYNQQKLVAGVTECTQQRFPTITIQDVALLSPLRLPTDIQKSIDEQFAAQQAAQTAEANRRKVEAQAASEIARAKGEAQVRIERAKAEAEANRLRAASVTPELLKLEQLQVERERIEKWNGNEPHTVIQSPNVQVSGRNSRQ
;
A
#
# COMPACT_ATOMS: atom_id res chain seq x y z
N MET A 1 31.23 -8.45 28.31
CA MET A 1 30.36 -8.70 29.46
C MET A 1 29.85 -10.13 29.34
N LYS A 2 30.43 -11.06 30.20
CA LYS A 2 30.20 -12.50 30.16
C LYS A 2 28.96 -12.82 31.00
N ILE A 3 27.96 -13.51 30.43
CA ILE A 3 26.86 -14.10 31.18
C ILE A 3 27.01 -15.62 31.11
N LYS A 4 27.24 -16.22 32.28
CA LYS A 4 27.42 -17.65 32.54
C LYS A 4 26.11 -18.40 32.39
N SER A 5 26.20 -19.55 31.71
CA SER A 5 25.21 -20.63 31.69
C SER A 5 25.14 -21.29 33.06
N GLN A 6 23.95 -21.42 33.61
CA GLN A 6 23.65 -22.31 34.76
C GLN A 6 22.98 -23.58 34.23
N LEU A 7 23.69 -24.64 34.31
CA LEU A 7 23.19 -26.01 34.16
C LEU A 7 22.70 -26.48 35.54
N THR A 8 21.41 -26.71 35.67
CA THR A 8 20.81 -27.41 36.82
C THR A 8 20.63 -28.90 36.46
N SER A 9 21.43 -29.71 37.07
CA SER A 9 21.34 -31.18 37.06
C SER A 9 20.14 -31.65 37.89
N LEU A 10 19.19 -32.37 37.30
CA LEU A 10 18.15 -33.11 37.98
C LEU A 10 18.61 -34.57 38.16
N SER A 11 18.79 -34.97 39.41
CA SER A 11 19.13 -36.32 39.86
C SER A 11 17.97 -37.28 39.64
N LEU A 12 18.28 -38.40 38.96
CA LEU A 12 17.41 -39.58 38.83
C LEU A 12 17.45 -40.36 40.12
N THR A 13 16.35 -40.42 40.87
CA THR A 13 16.13 -41.41 41.94
C THR A 13 15.59 -42.70 41.34
N GLY A 14 16.35 -43.75 41.52
CA GLY A 14 15.99 -45.09 41.08
C GLY A 14 14.78 -45.65 41.85
N ARG A 15 13.86 -46.24 41.12
CA ARG A 15 12.84 -47.15 41.67
C ARG A 15 13.15 -48.57 41.25
N SER A 16 13.29 -49.39 42.29
CA SER A 16 13.57 -50.84 42.25
C SER A 16 12.46 -51.62 41.52
N TRP A 17 12.85 -52.40 40.57
CA TRP A 17 11.99 -53.36 39.86
C TRP A 17 11.72 -54.61 40.80
N GLY A 18 10.45 -54.76 41.18
CA GLY A 18 9.95 -55.94 41.78
C GLY A 18 9.77 -57.08 40.77
N LYS A 19 10.24 -58.26 41.11
CA LYS A 19 10.14 -59.52 40.33
C LYS A 19 8.66 -59.89 40.10
N PRO A 20 8.30 -60.42 38.91
CA PRO A 20 6.94 -60.90 38.64
C PRO A 20 6.73 -62.29 39.34
N PRO A 21 5.49 -62.54 39.81
CA PRO A 21 5.14 -63.85 40.34
C PRO A 21 4.93 -64.89 39.24
N ARG A 22 5.32 -66.10 39.49
CA ARG A 22 5.24 -67.32 38.63
C ARG A 22 3.76 -67.69 38.39
N PRO A 23 3.41 -68.17 37.17
CA PRO A 23 2.02 -68.55 36.84
C PRO A 23 1.72 -69.91 37.50
N ARG A 24 0.61 -69.99 38.24
CA ARG A 24 0.01 -71.29 38.62
C ARG A 24 -0.92 -71.73 37.51
N LEU A 25 -0.62 -72.89 36.94
CA LEU A 25 -1.52 -73.64 36.08
C LEU A 25 -2.82 -73.97 36.83
N PHE A 26 -3.94 -73.52 36.31
CA PHE A 26 -5.25 -74.12 36.56
C PHE A 26 -5.98 -74.35 35.25
N ALA A 27 -6.53 -75.51 35.22
CA ALA A 27 -7.07 -76.24 34.09
C ALA A 27 -8.36 -75.67 33.53
N ILE A 28 -8.49 -75.73 32.22
CA ILE A 28 -9.60 -76.23 31.40
C ILE A 28 -11.02 -75.78 31.82
N GLY A 29 -11.57 -74.91 31.11
CA GLY A 29 -13.03 -74.63 30.96
C GLY A 29 -13.31 -74.20 29.53
N LEU A 30 -13.70 -75.22 28.73
CA LEU A 30 -14.24 -75.00 27.36
C LEU A 30 -15.55 -74.23 27.43
N SER A 31 -15.52 -72.96 27.09
CA SER A 31 -16.74 -72.20 26.85
C SER A 31 -16.54 -71.44 25.52
N ILE A 32 -16.98 -72.07 24.43
CA ILE A 32 -17.19 -71.43 23.17
C ILE A 32 -18.39 -70.50 23.33
N LEU A 33 -18.12 -69.26 23.77
CA LEU A 33 -19.09 -68.18 23.67
C LEU A 33 -18.76 -67.46 22.38
N ALA A 34 -19.58 -67.66 21.35
CA ALA A 34 -19.58 -66.90 20.11
C ALA A 34 -19.75 -65.41 20.46
N ALA A 35 -18.65 -64.70 20.64
CA ALA A 35 -18.63 -63.27 20.59
C ALA A 35 -18.87 -62.87 19.13
N SER A 36 -20.14 -62.62 18.80
CA SER A 36 -20.52 -61.87 17.60
C SER A 36 -19.92 -60.48 17.76
N VAL A 37 -18.67 -60.35 17.35
CA VAL A 37 -18.05 -59.07 17.11
C VAL A 37 -18.81 -58.48 15.96
N SER A 38 -19.73 -57.57 16.26
CA SER A 38 -20.21 -56.57 15.30
C SER A 38 -19.03 -55.68 14.95
N SER A 39 -18.04 -56.23 14.24
CA SER A 39 -17.10 -55.48 13.48
C SER A 39 -17.92 -54.80 12.40
N CYS A 40 -18.24 -53.52 12.62
CA CYS A 40 -18.49 -52.63 11.54
C CYS A 40 -17.23 -52.68 10.67
N GLY A 41 -17.14 -53.75 9.85
CA GLY A 41 -15.97 -54.07 9.09
C GLY A 41 -15.77 -53.01 8.03
N ALA A 42 -14.85 -52.12 8.29
CA ALA A 42 -14.24 -51.42 7.16
C ALA A 42 -13.72 -52.49 6.20
N VAL A 43 -14.38 -52.64 5.06
CA VAL A 43 -13.93 -53.54 4.02
C VAL A 43 -12.49 -53.17 3.70
N PRO A 44 -11.51 -54.07 3.85
CA PRO A 44 -10.11 -53.73 3.63
C PRO A 44 -9.97 -53.22 2.18
N GLY A 45 -9.45 -52.00 2.02
CA GLY A 45 -9.26 -51.36 0.73
C GLY A 45 -10.31 -50.27 0.39
N THR A 46 -11.45 -50.19 1.10
CA THR A 46 -12.39 -49.08 0.86
C THR A 46 -11.95 -47.83 1.62
N SER A 47 -11.77 -46.77 0.87
CA SER A 47 -11.50 -45.41 1.39
C SER A 47 -12.68 -44.49 1.07
N MET A 48 -12.83 -43.46 1.86
CA MET A 48 -13.87 -42.44 1.65
C MET A 48 -13.22 -41.07 1.50
N ALA A 49 -13.48 -40.40 0.39
CA ALA A 49 -13.15 -38.99 0.21
C ALA A 49 -14.39 -38.14 0.39
N THR A 50 -14.24 -37.03 1.10
CA THR A 50 -15.29 -36.01 1.21
C THR A 50 -14.87 -34.82 0.37
N VAL A 51 -15.64 -34.52 -0.66
CA VAL A 51 -15.50 -33.35 -1.53
C VAL A 51 -16.52 -32.33 -1.09
N GLU A 52 -16.07 -31.30 -0.41
CA GLU A 52 -16.94 -30.24 0.13
C GLU A 52 -17.54 -29.36 -0.99
N PRO A 53 -18.66 -28.65 -0.71
CA PRO A 53 -19.18 -27.65 -1.64
C PRO A 53 -18.09 -26.58 -1.96
N GLY A 54 -17.96 -26.24 -3.25
CA GLY A 54 -16.86 -25.37 -3.73
C GLY A 54 -15.59 -26.09 -4.12
N PHE A 55 -15.58 -27.45 -4.01
CA PHE A 55 -14.50 -28.30 -4.50
C PHE A 55 -15.03 -29.29 -5.54
N ALA A 56 -14.16 -29.73 -6.41
CA ALA A 56 -14.42 -30.83 -7.33
C ALA A 56 -13.38 -31.91 -7.13
N GLY A 57 -13.83 -33.15 -6.94
CA GLY A 57 -12.96 -34.31 -6.88
C GLY A 57 -12.75 -34.92 -8.28
N LEU A 58 -11.54 -35.30 -8.60
CA LEU A 58 -11.20 -36.08 -9.76
C LEU A 58 -10.82 -37.50 -9.32
N LYS A 59 -11.71 -38.43 -9.56
CA LYS A 59 -11.50 -39.88 -9.25
C LYS A 59 -10.77 -40.53 -10.41
N ILE A 60 -9.59 -41.07 -10.14
CA ILE A 60 -8.67 -41.61 -11.13
C ILE A 60 -8.51 -43.10 -10.89
N GLN A 61 -8.63 -43.91 -11.92
CA GLN A 61 -8.39 -45.36 -11.85
C GLN A 61 -6.92 -45.65 -12.09
N LEU A 62 -6.25 -46.28 -11.13
CA LEU A 62 -4.82 -46.61 -11.20
C LEU A 62 -4.58 -47.99 -11.84
N TYR A 63 -5.54 -48.92 -11.69
CA TYR A 63 -5.44 -50.32 -12.18
C TYR A 63 -6.69 -50.71 -12.95
N GLY A 64 -6.55 -51.67 -13.85
CA GLY A 64 -7.65 -52.21 -14.67
C GLY A 64 -7.60 -51.78 -16.11
N GLY A 65 -8.65 -52.16 -16.89
CA GLY A 65 -8.77 -51.85 -18.32
C GLY A 65 -9.02 -50.39 -18.62
N GLU A 66 -9.65 -49.67 -17.70
CA GLU A 66 -9.98 -48.25 -17.81
C GLU A 66 -9.03 -47.34 -17.03
N LYS A 67 -7.79 -47.85 -16.81
CA LYS A 67 -6.76 -47.11 -16.06
C LYS A 67 -6.33 -45.84 -16.78
N GLY A 68 -6.15 -44.77 -16.02
CA GLY A 68 -5.58 -43.52 -16.53
C GLY A 68 -6.51 -42.33 -16.39
N ILE A 69 -6.03 -41.21 -16.87
CA ILE A 69 -6.68 -39.90 -16.70
C ILE A 69 -7.85 -39.72 -17.67
N ASP A 70 -7.83 -40.40 -18.83
CA ASP A 70 -8.83 -40.22 -19.85
C ASP A 70 -10.22 -40.72 -19.40
N ASN A 71 -10.27 -41.68 -18.46
CA ASN A 71 -11.49 -42.19 -17.84
C ASN A 71 -11.72 -41.65 -16.41
N ALA A 72 -11.03 -40.60 -16.02
CA ALA A 72 -11.22 -40.00 -14.71
C ALA A 72 -12.62 -39.40 -14.60
N GLN A 73 -13.29 -39.65 -13.47
CA GLN A 73 -14.65 -39.18 -13.21
C GLN A 73 -14.64 -37.96 -12.29
N LEU A 74 -15.47 -36.99 -12.65
CA LEU A 74 -15.70 -35.83 -11.76
C LEU A 74 -16.66 -36.25 -10.66
N VAL A 75 -16.30 -36.03 -9.42
CA VAL A 75 -17.07 -36.43 -8.24
C VAL A 75 -17.24 -35.25 -7.26
N SER A 76 -18.37 -35.25 -6.56
CA SER A 76 -18.71 -34.29 -5.53
C SER A 76 -19.37 -34.97 -4.34
N GLY A 77 -19.32 -34.37 -3.18
CA GLY A 77 -19.88 -34.92 -1.96
C GLY A 77 -19.05 -36.06 -1.37
N ARG A 78 -19.69 -37.03 -0.73
CA ARG A 78 -18.99 -38.20 -0.14
C ARG A 78 -18.88 -39.31 -1.17
N VAL A 79 -17.66 -39.71 -1.47
CA VAL A 79 -17.37 -40.73 -2.51
C VAL A 79 -16.59 -41.86 -1.87
N TRP A 80 -17.09 -43.08 -2.05
CA TRP A 80 -16.39 -44.29 -1.72
C TRP A 80 -15.50 -44.73 -2.88
N TYR A 81 -14.27 -45.07 -2.60
CA TYR A 81 -13.34 -45.54 -3.61
C TYR A 81 -12.41 -46.62 -3.05
N ASN A 82 -11.85 -47.43 -3.91
CA ASN A 82 -10.89 -48.43 -3.52
C ASN A 82 -9.48 -47.80 -3.49
N GLY A 83 -8.93 -47.55 -2.29
CA GLY A 83 -7.63 -46.93 -2.14
C GLY A 83 -6.43 -47.66 -2.71
N TYR A 84 -6.61 -48.95 -3.12
CA TYR A 84 -5.56 -49.70 -3.85
C TYR A 84 -5.59 -49.50 -5.36
N THR A 85 -6.78 -49.24 -5.91
CA THR A 85 -6.98 -49.19 -7.37
C THR A 85 -7.42 -47.82 -7.88
N GLU A 86 -7.83 -46.96 -7.00
CA GLU A 86 -8.36 -45.65 -7.32
C GLU A 86 -7.74 -44.58 -6.43
N ASP A 87 -7.68 -43.35 -6.92
CA ASP A 87 -7.26 -42.14 -6.16
C ASP A 87 -8.23 -41.01 -6.45
N VAL A 88 -8.43 -40.13 -5.44
CA VAL A 88 -9.31 -38.97 -5.55
C VAL A 88 -8.53 -37.72 -5.21
N VAL A 89 -8.31 -36.89 -6.22
CA VAL A 89 -7.64 -35.59 -6.07
C VAL A 89 -8.69 -34.49 -6.03
N VAL A 90 -8.65 -33.65 -5.00
CA VAL A 90 -9.64 -32.59 -4.77
C VAL A 90 -9.06 -31.23 -5.21
N PHE A 91 -9.86 -30.46 -5.94
CA PHE A 91 -9.51 -29.16 -6.49
C PHE A 91 -10.51 -28.10 -6.06
N PRO A 92 -10.08 -26.91 -5.60
CA PRO A 92 -10.98 -25.79 -5.32
C PRO A 92 -11.56 -25.23 -6.62
N THR A 93 -12.88 -25.12 -6.72
CA THR A 93 -13.57 -24.55 -7.87
C THR A 93 -13.92 -23.08 -7.69
N TYR A 94 -13.78 -22.58 -6.47
CA TYR A 94 -13.91 -21.14 -6.18
C TYR A 94 -12.59 -20.41 -6.48
N ILE A 95 -12.71 -19.13 -6.76
CA ILE A 95 -11.54 -18.28 -6.96
C ILE A 95 -10.94 -17.96 -5.60
N ASN A 96 -9.66 -18.26 -5.43
CA ASN A 96 -8.91 -17.96 -4.24
C ASN A 96 -7.64 -17.19 -4.61
N THR A 97 -7.26 -16.23 -3.76
CA THR A 97 -6.03 -15.47 -3.93
C THR A 97 -4.90 -16.14 -3.18
N TYR A 98 -3.87 -16.50 -3.91
CA TYR A 98 -2.66 -17.12 -3.37
C TYR A 98 -1.53 -16.10 -3.37
N PRO A 99 -1.00 -15.74 -2.19
CA PRO A 99 0.12 -14.83 -2.09
C PRO A 99 1.44 -15.56 -2.33
N PHE A 100 2.30 -14.94 -3.14
CA PHE A 100 3.72 -15.30 -3.31
C PHE A 100 4.55 -14.16 -2.73
N THR A 101 4.84 -14.24 -1.44
CA THR A 101 5.51 -13.17 -0.69
C THR A 101 6.86 -13.62 -0.16
N LYS A 102 7.72 -12.67 0.10
CA LYS A 102 9.00 -12.90 0.78
C LYS A 102 8.79 -13.13 2.27
N SER A 103 7.80 -12.46 2.84
CA SER A 103 7.49 -12.52 4.26
C SER A 103 6.68 -13.77 4.59
N THR A 104 7.14 -14.55 5.55
CA THR A 104 6.42 -15.73 6.06
C THR A 104 5.18 -15.37 6.90
N THR A 105 5.03 -14.10 7.29
CA THR A 105 3.87 -13.62 8.05
C THR A 105 2.68 -13.25 7.17
N GLU A 106 2.87 -13.14 5.85
CA GLU A 106 1.86 -12.71 4.89
C GLU A 106 1.27 -13.85 4.05
N GLY A 107 1.26 -15.07 4.59
CA GLY A 107 0.56 -16.21 4.03
C GLY A 107 1.41 -17.17 3.20
N SER A 108 2.71 -16.94 3.08
CA SER A 108 3.65 -17.87 2.45
C SER A 108 4.48 -18.60 3.51
N PRO A 109 4.60 -19.92 3.47
CA PRO A 109 5.37 -20.67 4.48
C PRO A 109 6.89 -20.46 4.35
N THR A 110 7.35 -20.04 3.19
CA THR A 110 8.76 -19.77 2.86
C THR A 110 8.86 -18.53 1.97
N ASP A 111 10.09 -18.10 1.63
CA ASP A 111 10.29 -17.05 0.61
C ASP A 111 9.81 -17.56 -0.76
N GLU A 112 8.61 -17.18 -1.12
CA GLU A 112 7.98 -17.49 -2.41
C GLU A 112 7.94 -16.28 -3.35
N SER A 113 8.62 -15.18 -3.02
CA SER A 113 8.65 -14.01 -3.88
C SER A 113 9.04 -14.34 -5.33
N VAL A 114 8.44 -13.63 -6.26
CA VAL A 114 8.69 -13.82 -7.70
C VAL A 114 9.89 -12.97 -8.10
N VAL A 115 11.01 -13.62 -8.43
CA VAL A 115 12.20 -12.94 -8.93
C VAL A 115 12.25 -13.07 -10.44
N PHE A 116 12.31 -11.95 -11.14
CA PHE A 116 12.36 -11.89 -12.60
C PHE A 116 13.43 -10.89 -13.08
N SER A 117 13.81 -10.97 -14.35
CA SER A 117 14.82 -10.08 -14.93
C SER A 117 14.18 -8.97 -15.75
N VAL A 118 14.65 -7.74 -15.57
CA VAL A 118 14.26 -6.58 -16.35
C VAL A 118 15.52 -5.91 -16.89
N SER A 119 15.71 -5.94 -18.19
CA SER A 119 16.93 -5.41 -18.84
C SER A 119 18.23 -5.93 -18.21
N GLY A 120 18.26 -7.22 -17.82
CA GLY A 120 19.40 -7.86 -17.19
C GLY A 120 19.53 -7.64 -15.67
N SER A 121 18.71 -6.78 -15.06
CA SER A 121 18.71 -6.56 -13.61
C SER A 121 17.67 -7.44 -12.91
N PRO A 122 18.04 -8.12 -11.82
CA PRO A 122 17.08 -8.91 -11.05
C PRO A 122 16.15 -8.00 -10.25
N VAL A 123 14.85 -8.24 -10.38
CA VAL A 123 13.80 -7.54 -9.64
C VAL A 123 12.97 -8.58 -8.89
N SER A 124 12.63 -8.33 -7.66
CA SER A 124 11.73 -9.20 -6.90
C SER A 124 10.42 -8.50 -6.57
N ALA A 125 9.34 -9.26 -6.67
CA ALA A 125 7.99 -8.81 -6.40
C ALA A 125 7.26 -9.77 -5.48
N ASP A 126 6.43 -9.22 -4.60
CA ASP A 126 5.41 -9.99 -3.89
C ASP A 126 4.11 -9.89 -4.70
N VAL A 127 3.60 -11.04 -5.10
CA VAL A 127 2.51 -11.14 -6.08
C VAL A 127 1.38 -11.97 -5.49
N GLY A 128 0.15 -11.46 -5.57
CA GLY A 128 -1.07 -12.22 -5.32
C GLY A 128 -1.68 -12.66 -6.63
N VAL A 129 -2.05 -13.92 -6.75
CA VAL A 129 -2.75 -14.44 -7.92
C VAL A 129 -4.09 -15.01 -7.51
N SER A 130 -5.14 -14.46 -8.08
CA SER A 130 -6.51 -14.94 -7.89
C SER A 130 -6.87 -15.91 -8.99
N PHE A 131 -6.98 -17.19 -8.67
CA PHE A 131 -7.35 -18.21 -9.64
C PHE A 131 -8.20 -19.32 -9.02
N GLY A 132 -8.90 -20.05 -9.90
CA GLY A 132 -9.71 -21.20 -9.53
C GLY A 132 -9.69 -22.25 -10.63
N PHE A 133 -10.04 -23.47 -10.26
CA PHE A 133 -10.23 -24.56 -11.23
C PHE A 133 -11.69 -24.59 -11.69
N THR A 134 -11.91 -24.78 -12.97
CA THR A 134 -13.26 -24.84 -13.51
C THR A 134 -13.60 -26.24 -14.05
N THR A 135 -14.82 -26.64 -13.80
CA THR A 135 -15.38 -27.92 -14.31
C THR A 135 -16.12 -27.77 -15.65
N GLU A 136 -16.01 -26.59 -16.29
CA GLU A 136 -16.59 -26.38 -17.62
C GLU A 136 -16.03 -27.35 -18.65
N LEU A 137 -16.84 -27.69 -19.60
CA LEU A 137 -16.43 -28.51 -20.74
C LEU A 137 -15.40 -27.76 -21.61
N ALA A 138 -14.33 -28.43 -21.96
CA ALA A 138 -13.19 -27.83 -22.64
C ALA A 138 -13.13 -28.15 -24.14
N GLY A 139 -14.24 -28.38 -24.80
CA GLY A 139 -14.33 -28.65 -26.25
C GLY A 139 -15.18 -29.83 -26.63
N ALA A 140 -15.02 -30.36 -27.86
CA ALA A 140 -15.83 -31.43 -28.45
C ALA A 140 -15.67 -32.78 -27.75
N ASP A 141 -14.60 -32.98 -26.98
CA ASP A 141 -14.25 -34.30 -26.41
C ASP A 141 -14.98 -34.62 -25.11
N ASN A 142 -15.96 -33.83 -24.71
CA ASN A 142 -16.69 -33.94 -23.45
C ASN A 142 -15.77 -33.94 -22.20
N SER A 143 -14.48 -33.58 -22.35
CA SER A 143 -13.54 -33.45 -21.26
C SER A 143 -13.67 -32.07 -20.61
N THR A 144 -13.63 -32.02 -19.29
CA THR A 144 -13.63 -30.73 -18.58
C THR A 144 -12.25 -30.08 -18.60
N LYS A 145 -12.19 -28.78 -18.41
CA LYS A 145 -10.91 -28.06 -18.26
C LYS A 145 -10.06 -28.65 -17.13
N LEU A 146 -10.70 -29.15 -16.05
CA LEU A 146 -10.04 -29.83 -14.94
C LEU A 146 -9.37 -31.15 -15.38
N HIS A 147 -10.02 -31.96 -16.23
CA HIS A 147 -9.41 -33.16 -16.80
C HIS A 147 -8.16 -32.83 -17.62
N ARG A 148 -8.25 -31.80 -18.49
CA ARG A 148 -7.12 -31.34 -19.30
C ARG A 148 -5.99 -30.82 -18.43
N PHE A 149 -6.32 -30.08 -17.37
CA PHE A 149 -5.35 -29.61 -16.38
C PHE A 149 -4.60 -30.80 -15.77
N TYR A 150 -5.31 -31.75 -15.22
CA TYR A 150 -4.69 -32.92 -14.59
C TYR A 150 -3.91 -33.79 -15.57
N LYS A 151 -4.38 -33.95 -16.78
CA LYS A 151 -3.66 -34.66 -17.85
C LYS A 151 -2.32 -33.99 -18.18
N GLN A 152 -2.30 -32.65 -18.18
CA GLN A 152 -1.12 -31.87 -18.55
C GLN A 152 -0.09 -31.79 -17.40
N TYR A 153 -0.54 -31.56 -16.19
CA TYR A 153 0.36 -31.28 -15.06
C TYR A 153 0.55 -32.42 -14.08
N ARG A 154 -0.44 -33.28 -13.90
CA ARG A 154 -0.45 -34.41 -12.95
C ARG A 154 -0.02 -34.01 -11.54
N LYS A 155 -0.49 -32.86 -11.07
CA LYS A 155 -0.12 -32.27 -9.79
C LYS A 155 -1.35 -31.91 -8.98
N THR A 156 -1.20 -31.94 -7.67
CA THR A 156 -2.17 -31.35 -6.74
C THR A 156 -2.19 -29.83 -6.87
N PRO A 157 -3.26 -29.15 -6.45
CA PRO A 157 -3.35 -27.69 -6.50
C PRO A 157 -2.15 -26.98 -5.87
N ASP A 158 -1.69 -27.44 -4.69
CA ASP A 158 -0.55 -26.84 -3.99
C ASP A 158 0.77 -27.06 -4.75
N ALA A 159 1.00 -28.26 -5.25
CA ALA A 159 2.20 -28.56 -6.03
C ALA A 159 2.24 -27.78 -7.36
N PHE A 160 1.08 -27.57 -7.98
CA PHE A 160 0.97 -26.73 -9.17
C PHE A 160 1.28 -25.26 -8.85
N ARG A 161 0.69 -24.73 -7.79
CA ARG A 161 0.92 -23.37 -7.32
C ARG A 161 2.40 -23.11 -7.09
N ALA A 162 3.04 -23.95 -6.28
CA ALA A 162 4.42 -23.75 -5.85
C ALA A 162 5.45 -23.83 -7.00
N ASN A 163 5.18 -24.67 -8.01
CA ASN A 163 6.15 -24.93 -9.08
C ASN A 163 5.74 -24.24 -10.39
N GLU A 164 4.64 -24.73 -11.01
CA GLU A 164 4.29 -24.33 -12.38
C GLU A 164 3.79 -22.89 -12.47
N LEU A 165 2.87 -22.50 -11.58
CA LEU A 165 2.30 -21.17 -11.59
C LEU A 165 3.35 -20.11 -11.25
N ARG A 166 4.16 -20.36 -10.22
CA ARG A 166 5.26 -19.45 -9.83
C ARG A 166 6.27 -19.25 -10.94
N ASN A 167 6.70 -20.35 -11.62
CA ASN A 167 7.62 -20.27 -12.74
C ASN A 167 6.96 -19.61 -13.97
N GLY A 168 5.69 -19.87 -14.20
CA GLY A 168 4.90 -19.21 -15.23
C GLY A 168 4.82 -17.72 -15.05
N LEU A 169 4.54 -17.27 -13.83
CA LEU A 169 4.54 -15.85 -13.44
C LEU A 169 5.90 -15.21 -13.69
N ARG A 170 6.98 -15.84 -13.21
CA ARG A 170 8.35 -15.34 -13.44
C ARG A 170 8.63 -15.09 -14.92
N ASN A 171 8.29 -16.05 -15.76
CA ASN A 171 8.48 -15.93 -17.20
C ASN A 171 7.59 -14.82 -17.80
N CYS A 172 6.31 -14.74 -17.39
CA CYS A 172 5.40 -13.70 -17.86
C CYS A 172 5.88 -12.31 -17.46
N PHE A 173 6.36 -12.11 -16.22
CA PHE A 173 6.93 -10.84 -15.79
C PHE A 173 8.14 -10.44 -16.65
N SER A 174 9.08 -11.35 -16.91
CA SER A 174 10.24 -11.09 -17.78
C SER A 174 9.81 -10.77 -19.20
N THR A 175 8.96 -11.58 -19.81
CA THR A 175 8.50 -11.41 -21.19
C THR A 175 7.72 -10.10 -21.37
N VAL A 176 6.84 -9.75 -20.46
CA VAL A 176 6.07 -8.51 -20.53
C VAL A 176 6.98 -7.28 -20.34
N ALA A 177 7.93 -7.36 -19.41
CA ALA A 177 8.91 -6.30 -19.21
C ALA A 177 9.79 -6.06 -20.48
N GLU A 178 10.20 -7.13 -21.15
CA GLU A 178 10.93 -7.05 -22.40
C GLU A 178 10.09 -6.49 -23.55
N ASN A 179 8.87 -6.99 -23.73
CA ASN A 179 7.95 -6.54 -24.78
C ASN A 179 7.60 -5.05 -24.65
N GLN A 180 7.44 -4.58 -23.42
CA GLN A 180 7.17 -3.17 -23.12
C GLN A 180 8.45 -2.32 -23.04
N LYS A 181 9.63 -2.92 -23.25
CA LYS A 181 10.95 -2.26 -23.17
C LYS A 181 11.12 -1.50 -21.85
N LEU A 182 10.67 -2.11 -20.75
CA LEU A 182 10.78 -1.49 -19.44
C LEU A 182 12.23 -1.56 -18.95
N THR A 183 12.68 -0.46 -18.39
CA THR A 183 13.92 -0.40 -17.60
C THR A 183 13.59 -0.45 -16.11
N PRO A 184 14.52 -0.89 -15.25
CA PRO A 184 14.28 -0.91 -13.81
C PRO A 184 13.82 0.43 -13.23
N SER A 185 14.33 1.55 -13.78
CA SER A 185 13.94 2.90 -13.36
C SER A 185 12.51 3.29 -13.73
N MET A 186 11.94 2.67 -14.77
CA MET A 186 10.57 2.93 -15.22
C MET A 186 9.52 2.07 -14.52
N LEU A 187 9.94 1.01 -13.85
CA LEU A 187 9.02 0.05 -13.19
C LEU A 187 8.08 0.72 -12.19
N PRO A 188 8.53 1.60 -11.28
CA PRO A 188 7.64 2.23 -10.31
C PRO A 188 6.49 3.01 -10.96
N TYR A 189 6.71 3.58 -12.15
CA TYR A 189 5.71 4.39 -12.87
C TYR A 189 4.78 3.56 -13.76
N ASN A 190 5.19 2.34 -14.17
CA ASN A 190 4.46 1.52 -15.13
C ASN A 190 3.91 0.23 -14.51
N GLN A 191 3.76 0.16 -13.20
CA GLN A 191 3.30 -1.04 -12.48
C GLN A 191 1.94 -1.56 -13.00
N GLN A 192 0.98 -0.69 -13.24
CA GLN A 192 -0.34 -1.09 -13.76
C GLN A 192 -0.27 -1.73 -15.14
N LYS A 193 0.53 -1.18 -16.04
CA LYS A 193 0.72 -1.76 -17.37
C LYS A 193 1.43 -3.10 -17.31
N LEU A 194 2.42 -3.22 -16.44
CA LEU A 194 3.14 -4.46 -16.21
C LEU A 194 2.19 -5.54 -15.71
N VAL A 195 1.40 -5.25 -14.67
CA VAL A 195 0.45 -6.18 -14.06
C VAL A 195 -0.62 -6.61 -15.06
N ALA A 196 -1.21 -5.68 -15.80
CA ALA A 196 -2.21 -6.00 -16.83
C ALA A 196 -1.63 -6.93 -17.90
N GLY A 197 -0.43 -6.65 -18.40
CA GLY A 197 0.24 -7.53 -19.36
C GLY A 197 0.59 -8.90 -18.79
N VAL A 198 0.99 -8.96 -17.51
CA VAL A 198 1.27 -10.23 -16.83
C VAL A 198 -0.01 -11.04 -16.64
N THR A 199 -1.12 -10.42 -16.29
CA THR A 199 -2.42 -11.09 -16.16
C THR A 199 -2.81 -11.73 -17.50
N GLU A 200 -2.74 -10.99 -18.60
CA GLU A 200 -3.02 -11.51 -19.94
C GLU A 200 -2.07 -12.64 -20.33
N CYS A 201 -0.76 -12.47 -20.16
CA CYS A 201 0.24 -13.50 -20.41
C CYS A 201 -0.04 -14.78 -19.63
N THR A 202 -0.40 -14.65 -18.35
CA THR A 202 -0.65 -15.79 -17.46
C THR A 202 -1.94 -16.52 -17.86
N GLN A 203 -2.99 -15.80 -18.25
CA GLN A 203 -4.22 -16.37 -18.79
C GLN A 203 -3.96 -17.16 -20.09
N GLN A 204 -3.18 -16.62 -21.00
CA GLN A 204 -2.81 -17.30 -22.24
C GLN A 204 -1.96 -18.55 -21.99
N ARG A 205 -1.06 -18.51 -21.01
CA ARG A 205 -0.16 -19.61 -20.66
C ARG A 205 -0.90 -20.77 -19.99
N PHE A 206 -1.92 -20.49 -19.19
CA PHE A 206 -2.66 -21.48 -18.40
C PHE A 206 -4.16 -21.49 -18.76
N PRO A 207 -4.53 -21.92 -19.98
CA PRO A 207 -5.92 -21.87 -20.45
C PRO A 207 -6.84 -22.86 -19.73
N THR A 208 -6.26 -23.81 -18.99
CA THR A 208 -6.99 -24.86 -18.26
C THR A 208 -7.48 -24.43 -16.88
N ILE A 209 -7.00 -23.30 -16.38
CA ILE A 209 -7.44 -22.69 -15.11
C ILE A 209 -8.04 -21.31 -15.38
N THR A 210 -8.90 -20.85 -14.50
CA THR A 210 -9.47 -19.51 -14.58
C THR A 210 -8.66 -18.56 -13.70
N ILE A 211 -7.86 -17.69 -14.31
CA ILE A 211 -7.12 -16.65 -13.62
C ILE A 211 -7.94 -15.37 -13.73
N GLN A 212 -8.33 -14.82 -12.58
CA GLN A 212 -9.11 -13.59 -12.52
C GLN A 212 -8.21 -12.38 -12.56
N ASP A 213 -7.22 -12.35 -11.69
CA ASP A 213 -6.34 -11.19 -11.51
C ASP A 213 -4.97 -11.60 -10.97
N VAL A 214 -3.98 -10.79 -11.32
CA VAL A 214 -2.63 -10.81 -10.76
C VAL A 214 -2.38 -9.45 -10.14
N ALA A 215 -2.09 -9.39 -8.85
CA ALA A 215 -1.88 -8.14 -8.12
C ALA A 215 -0.49 -8.09 -7.50
N LEU A 216 0.12 -6.91 -7.45
CA LEU A 216 1.31 -6.66 -6.64
C LEU A 216 0.89 -6.40 -5.19
N LEU A 217 1.39 -7.19 -4.25
CA LEU A 217 1.09 -7.06 -2.82
C LEU A 217 2.02 -6.06 -2.12
N SER A 218 3.22 -5.87 -2.67
CA SER A 218 4.20 -4.91 -2.17
C SER A 218 4.89 -4.16 -3.32
N PRO A 219 5.54 -3.02 -3.04
CA PRO A 219 6.38 -2.36 -4.02
C PRO A 219 7.46 -3.29 -4.57
N LEU A 220 7.79 -3.12 -5.85
CA LEU A 220 8.86 -3.87 -6.50
C LEU A 220 10.20 -3.60 -5.82
N ARG A 221 10.93 -4.65 -5.51
CA ARG A 221 12.27 -4.55 -4.90
C ARG A 221 13.31 -4.56 -6.01
N LEU A 222 13.96 -3.43 -6.17
CA LEU A 222 15.05 -3.21 -7.12
C LEU A 222 16.40 -3.46 -6.43
N PRO A 223 17.46 -3.73 -7.19
CA PRO A 223 18.84 -3.70 -6.67
C PRO A 223 19.14 -2.36 -6.00
N THR A 224 19.92 -2.40 -4.94
CA THR A 224 20.22 -1.23 -4.08
C THR A 224 20.77 -0.03 -4.85
N ASP A 225 21.63 -0.28 -5.85
CA ASP A 225 22.25 0.78 -6.65
C ASP A 225 21.23 1.51 -7.53
N ILE A 226 20.29 0.75 -8.11
CA ILE A 226 19.21 1.30 -8.93
C ILE A 226 18.22 2.07 -8.05
N GLN A 227 17.85 1.49 -6.90
CA GLN A 227 16.97 2.16 -5.94
C GLN A 227 17.56 3.50 -5.50
N LYS A 228 18.85 3.52 -5.15
CA LYS A 228 19.55 4.74 -4.75
C LYS A 228 19.56 5.80 -5.87
N SER A 229 19.81 5.39 -7.11
CA SER A 229 19.76 6.28 -8.27
C SER A 229 18.36 6.88 -8.50
N ILE A 230 17.31 6.10 -8.30
CA ILE A 230 15.93 6.55 -8.39
C ILE A 230 15.63 7.55 -7.27
N ASP A 231 16.01 7.23 -6.03
CA ASP A 231 15.79 8.08 -4.86
C ASP A 231 16.52 9.43 -5.02
N GLU A 232 17.74 9.43 -5.54
CA GLU A 232 18.50 10.65 -5.86
C GLU A 232 17.80 11.50 -6.93
N GLN A 233 17.28 10.87 -7.98
CA GLN A 233 16.51 11.58 -9.02
C GLN A 233 15.22 12.19 -8.46
N PHE A 234 14.49 11.45 -7.64
CA PHE A 234 13.31 11.96 -6.97
C PHE A 234 13.62 13.14 -6.05
N ALA A 235 14.67 13.00 -5.24
CA ALA A 235 15.11 14.07 -4.34
C ALA A 235 15.48 15.34 -5.13
N ALA A 236 16.20 15.19 -6.24
CA ALA A 236 16.56 16.31 -7.11
C ALA A 236 15.32 16.97 -7.76
N GLN A 237 14.36 16.18 -8.25
CA GLN A 237 13.12 16.69 -8.81
C GLN A 237 12.28 17.43 -7.75
N GLN A 238 12.16 16.86 -6.56
CA GLN A 238 11.44 17.48 -5.47
C GLN A 238 12.11 18.79 -5.00
N ALA A 239 13.44 18.80 -4.93
CA ALA A 239 14.19 20.01 -4.62
C ALA A 239 13.97 21.12 -5.67
N ALA A 240 13.96 20.75 -6.95
CA ALA A 240 13.69 21.68 -8.04
C ALA A 240 12.27 22.26 -7.98
N GLN A 241 11.27 21.40 -7.76
CA GLN A 241 9.87 21.83 -7.59
C GLN A 241 9.70 22.74 -6.36
N THR A 242 10.35 22.41 -5.26
CA THR A 242 10.31 23.22 -4.03
C THR A 242 10.98 24.57 -4.25
N ALA A 243 12.13 24.61 -4.95
CA ALA A 243 12.80 25.85 -5.30
C ALA A 243 11.94 26.73 -6.23
N GLU A 244 11.28 26.16 -7.22
CA GLU A 244 10.37 26.88 -8.10
C GLU A 244 9.13 27.41 -7.35
N ALA A 245 8.54 26.60 -6.48
CA ALA A 245 7.42 27.02 -5.63
C ALA A 245 7.81 28.17 -4.70
N ASN A 246 9.00 28.10 -4.07
CA ASN A 246 9.53 29.16 -3.24
C ASN A 246 9.79 30.45 -4.04
N ARG A 247 10.36 30.33 -5.26
CA ARG A 247 10.55 31.48 -6.13
C ARG A 247 9.22 32.16 -6.47
N ARG A 248 8.20 31.38 -6.89
CA ARG A 248 6.86 31.91 -7.16
C ARG A 248 6.24 32.58 -5.91
N LYS A 249 6.46 31.99 -4.73
CA LYS A 249 5.99 32.58 -3.47
C LYS A 249 6.65 33.92 -3.19
N VAL A 250 7.97 34.02 -3.33
CA VAL A 250 8.71 35.28 -3.14
C VAL A 250 8.30 36.34 -4.17
N GLU A 251 8.13 35.97 -5.44
CA GLU A 251 7.64 36.86 -6.49
C GLU A 251 6.21 37.37 -6.19
N ALA A 252 5.33 36.50 -5.73
CA ALA A 252 3.97 36.88 -5.33
C ALA A 252 3.96 37.78 -4.09
N GLN A 253 4.83 37.53 -3.12
CA GLN A 253 4.98 38.40 -1.94
C GLN A 253 5.50 39.79 -2.34
N ALA A 254 6.54 39.86 -3.15
CA ALA A 254 7.07 41.11 -3.64
C ALA A 254 6.03 41.92 -4.46
N ALA A 255 5.29 41.23 -5.34
CA ALA A 255 4.19 41.85 -6.06
C ALA A 255 3.08 42.40 -5.15
N SER A 256 2.75 41.63 -4.10
CA SER A 256 1.79 42.04 -3.07
C SER A 256 2.25 43.26 -2.28
N GLU A 257 3.52 43.31 -1.87
CA GLU A 257 4.11 44.45 -1.17
C GLU A 257 4.13 45.72 -2.05
N ILE A 258 4.52 45.58 -3.31
CA ILE A 258 4.47 46.68 -4.27
C ILE A 258 3.04 47.18 -4.48
N ALA A 259 2.07 46.29 -4.60
CA ALA A 259 0.65 46.67 -4.76
C ALA A 259 0.14 47.41 -3.49
N ARG A 260 0.53 46.91 -2.31
CA ARG A 260 0.19 47.54 -1.02
C ARG A 260 0.81 48.94 -0.91
N ALA A 261 2.11 49.07 -1.19
CA ALA A 261 2.78 50.37 -1.16
C ALA A 261 2.18 51.38 -2.16
N LYS A 262 1.83 50.94 -3.37
CA LYS A 262 1.09 51.78 -4.35
C LYS A 262 -0.29 52.20 -3.82
N GLY A 263 -1.02 51.27 -3.21
CA GLY A 263 -2.33 51.54 -2.61
C GLY A 263 -2.24 52.58 -1.47
N GLU A 264 -1.26 52.41 -0.57
CA GLU A 264 -1.02 53.34 0.52
C GLU A 264 -0.62 54.73 0.00
N ALA A 265 0.24 54.80 -1.04
CA ALA A 265 0.61 56.07 -1.65
C ALA A 265 -0.62 56.75 -2.30
N GLN A 266 -1.45 55.98 -2.99
CA GLN A 266 -2.67 56.52 -3.60
C GLN A 266 -3.65 57.08 -2.54
N VAL A 267 -3.84 56.33 -1.46
CA VAL A 267 -4.67 56.80 -0.31
C VAL A 267 -4.13 58.09 0.28
N ARG A 268 -2.81 58.24 0.44
CA ARG A 268 -2.21 59.50 0.94
C ARG A 268 -2.45 60.66 -0.03
N ILE A 269 -2.31 60.43 -1.35
CA ILE A 269 -2.58 61.43 -2.38
C ILE A 269 -4.05 61.85 -2.34
N GLU A 270 -4.97 60.90 -2.27
CA GLU A 270 -6.43 61.23 -2.24
C GLU A 270 -6.81 61.95 -0.93
N ARG A 271 -6.22 61.60 0.22
CA ARG A 271 -6.41 62.35 1.49
C ARG A 271 -5.88 63.76 1.38
N ALA A 272 -4.67 63.94 0.84
CA ALA A 272 -4.10 65.26 0.68
C ALA A 272 -4.94 66.14 -0.28
N LYS A 273 -5.46 65.57 -1.36
CA LYS A 273 -6.40 66.26 -2.27
C LYS A 273 -7.69 66.65 -1.55
N ALA A 274 -8.29 65.73 -0.81
CA ALA A 274 -9.53 65.96 -0.07
C ALA A 274 -9.34 67.03 1.00
N GLU A 275 -8.19 67.02 1.73
CA GLU A 275 -7.85 68.04 2.69
C GLU A 275 -7.62 69.42 2.04
N ALA A 276 -6.91 69.46 0.91
CA ALA A 276 -6.71 70.66 0.16
C ALA A 276 -8.03 71.27 -0.34
N GLU A 277 -8.95 70.42 -0.86
CA GLU A 277 -10.27 70.86 -1.31
C GLU A 277 -11.15 71.30 -0.14
N ALA A 278 -11.13 70.59 0.99
CA ALA A 278 -11.82 70.99 2.21
C ALA A 278 -11.31 72.34 2.73
N ASN A 279 -9.99 72.54 2.71
CA ASN A 279 -9.40 73.83 3.10
C ASN A 279 -9.77 74.94 2.10
N ARG A 280 -9.81 74.68 0.81
CA ARG A 280 -10.27 75.62 -0.23
C ARG A 280 -11.73 76.04 0.00
N LEU A 281 -12.59 75.07 0.27
CA LEU A 281 -14.01 75.34 0.57
C LEU A 281 -14.19 76.10 1.85
N ARG A 282 -13.43 75.78 2.89
CA ARG A 282 -13.39 76.56 4.16
C ARG A 282 -12.92 77.97 3.91
N ALA A 283 -11.83 78.17 3.18
CA ALA A 283 -11.32 79.51 2.85
C ALA A 283 -12.32 80.31 2.04
N ALA A 284 -13.06 79.66 1.08
CA ALA A 284 -14.11 80.31 0.30
C ALA A 284 -15.37 80.64 1.14
N SER A 285 -15.64 79.90 2.19
CA SER A 285 -16.76 80.12 3.12
C SER A 285 -16.48 81.19 4.20
N VAL A 286 -15.21 81.56 4.35
CA VAL A 286 -14.81 82.61 5.31
C VAL A 286 -15.12 84.00 4.68
N THR A 287 -16.29 84.48 4.95
CA THR A 287 -16.66 85.88 4.60
C THR A 287 -16.02 86.87 5.66
N PRO A 288 -15.75 88.15 5.25
CA PRO A 288 -15.18 89.11 6.18
C PRO A 288 -16.05 89.35 7.43
N GLU A 289 -17.33 89.08 7.32
CA GLU A 289 -18.29 89.18 8.43
C GLU A 289 -18.10 88.02 9.47
N LEU A 290 -17.81 86.85 9.01
CA LEU A 290 -17.55 85.66 9.85
C LEU A 290 -16.22 85.85 10.65
N LEU A 291 -15.16 86.39 10.02
CA LEU A 291 -13.91 86.74 10.64
C LEU A 291 -14.10 87.74 11.74
N LYS A 292 -14.96 88.78 11.50
CA LYS A 292 -15.29 89.74 12.53
C LYS A 292 -16.04 89.17 13.72
N LEU A 293 -16.92 88.20 13.47
CA LEU A 293 -17.67 87.54 14.53
C LEU A 293 -16.80 86.68 15.37
N GLU A 294 -15.83 85.93 14.76
CA GLU A 294 -14.85 85.10 15.43
C GLU A 294 -13.83 85.95 16.23
N GLN A 295 -13.41 87.08 15.67
CA GLN A 295 -12.58 88.05 16.43
C GLN A 295 -13.31 88.58 17.67
N LEU A 296 -14.58 88.89 17.55
CA LEU A 296 -15.40 89.31 18.66
C LEU A 296 -15.61 88.18 19.70
N GLN A 297 -15.71 86.95 19.27
CA GLN A 297 -15.77 85.81 20.18
C GLN A 297 -14.45 85.61 20.97
N VAL A 298 -13.33 85.60 20.24
CA VAL A 298 -12.00 85.51 20.85
C VAL A 298 -11.74 86.66 21.82
N GLU A 299 -12.16 87.83 21.44
CA GLU A 299 -12.02 89.02 22.33
C GLU A 299 -12.92 88.93 23.59
N ARG A 300 -14.14 88.41 23.42
CA ARG A 300 -15.03 88.09 24.53
C ARG A 300 -14.48 87.03 25.46
N GLU A 301 -13.95 85.91 24.94
CA GLU A 301 -13.27 84.92 25.74
C GLU A 301 -12.01 85.45 26.42
N ARG A 302 -11.32 86.34 25.75
CA ARG A 302 -10.15 87.01 26.34
C ARG A 302 -10.54 87.92 27.52
N ILE A 303 -11.64 88.65 27.39
CA ILE A 303 -12.16 89.46 28.47
C ILE A 303 -12.71 88.65 29.63
N GLU A 304 -13.37 87.54 29.32
CA GLU A 304 -13.95 86.63 30.32
C GLU A 304 -12.90 85.85 31.13
N LYS A 305 -11.74 85.59 30.53
CA LYS A 305 -10.58 84.95 31.18
C LYS A 305 -9.60 85.94 31.72
N TRP A 306 -9.87 87.26 31.60
CA TRP A 306 -8.94 88.25 32.08
C TRP A 306 -9.03 88.39 33.58
N ASN A 307 -7.90 88.12 34.25
CA ASN A 307 -7.73 88.22 35.69
C ASN A 307 -7.27 89.60 36.18
N GLY A 308 -7.34 90.64 35.34
CA GLY A 308 -6.97 92.05 35.75
C GLY A 308 -5.47 92.40 35.70
N ASN A 309 -4.63 91.45 35.33
CA ASN A 309 -3.19 91.72 35.19
C ASN A 309 -2.79 91.81 33.71
N GLU A 310 -2.03 92.82 33.34
CA GLU A 310 -1.43 92.93 32.01
C GLU A 310 -0.38 91.83 31.79
N PRO A 311 -0.46 91.00 30.72
CA PRO A 311 0.56 90.04 30.48
C PRO A 311 1.87 90.71 30.02
N HIS A 312 2.91 90.71 30.82
CA HIS A 312 4.25 91.03 30.34
C HIS A 312 4.78 89.91 29.46
N THR A 313 4.47 89.98 28.19
CA THR A 313 5.11 89.13 27.20
C THR A 313 6.38 89.76 26.70
N VAL A 314 7.49 89.33 27.26
CA VAL A 314 8.81 89.57 26.67
C VAL A 314 8.92 88.64 25.44
N ILE A 315 8.72 89.22 24.27
CA ILE A 315 9.00 88.53 23.02
C ILE A 315 10.52 88.58 22.88
N GLN A 316 11.19 87.47 23.35
CA GLN A 316 12.53 87.16 22.90
C GLN A 316 12.45 86.57 21.53
N SER A 317 12.84 87.31 20.50
CA SER A 317 13.01 86.78 19.14
C SER A 317 14.05 85.70 19.17
N PRO A 318 13.71 84.44 18.70
CA PRO A 318 14.72 83.43 18.58
C PRO A 318 15.71 83.81 17.47
N ASN A 319 16.95 83.99 17.85
CA ASN A 319 18.06 84.22 16.91
C ASN A 319 18.28 82.98 16.10
N VAL A 320 17.75 82.92 14.87
CA VAL A 320 17.96 81.80 13.95
C VAL A 320 19.36 81.92 13.34
N GLN A 321 20.31 81.26 14.00
CA GLN A 321 21.60 80.97 13.37
C GLN A 321 21.43 79.90 12.29
N VAL A 322 21.44 80.31 11.03
CA VAL A 322 21.55 79.42 9.84
C VAL A 322 23.03 78.98 9.81
N SER A 323 23.29 77.83 10.41
CA SER A 323 24.57 77.15 10.24
C SER A 323 24.59 76.47 8.85
N GLY A 324 25.20 77.09 7.90
CA GLY A 324 25.53 76.54 6.62
C GLY A 324 26.56 75.41 6.79
N ARG A 325 26.14 74.16 6.61
CA ARG A 325 27.06 73.01 6.53
C ARG A 325 27.34 72.72 5.08
N ASN A 326 28.53 73.18 4.60
CA ASN A 326 29.14 72.74 3.38
C ASN A 326 29.35 71.21 3.42
N SER A 327 28.72 70.52 2.49
CA SER A 327 29.05 69.15 2.14
C SER A 327 30.18 69.18 1.12
N ARG A 328 31.37 68.72 1.53
CA ARG A 328 32.41 68.16 0.65
C ARG A 328 32.78 66.79 1.21
N GLN A 329 32.54 65.75 0.50
CA GLN A 329 33.19 64.60 -0.05
C GLN A 329 32.25 63.42 -0.12
#